data_07578e9475f4f09d46371015a7cbbd26
#
_entry.id   07578e9475f4f09d46371015a7cbbd26
#
_cell.length_a   1.000
_cell.length_b   1.000
_cell.length_c   1.000
_cell.angle_alpha   90.00
_cell.angle_beta   90.00
_cell.angle_gamma   90.00
#
_symmetry.space_group_name_H-M   'P 1'
#
loop_
_entity.id
_entity.type
_entity.pdbx_description
1 polymer ?
#
loop_
_entity_poly.entity_id
_entity_poly.type
_entity_poly.pdbx_seq_one_letter_code
_entity_poly.pdbx_strand_id
1 'polypeptide(L)'
;LDSGGCILRQINFSKFRKQDPAPSRLRYKFSRWMLSPLFRKALLYGVPLIILTLPGLVLFKDQKNKEQIQEIAFDLYRKLIERPEFMIDALSIEGASDRLNKEIREVLGLRFPISSFDLDLAELHERILSLPPVEIAEAHIKGGGILHLKVGEKAPALLLRKESGFAVLNEHGQYIRSVPSREHFFDLPVIAGEGAESAASQAMTIFTAINKKFDQVRGLVFVGQRRWNIIMKTGQVVMLPENDPAQAVQKILILDQAEQILSRDIAVFDFRLPSRIT
;
A
#
# COMPACT_ATOMS: atom_id res chain seq x y z
N LEU A 1 -66.23 -27.08 103.96
CA LEU A 1 -66.35 -25.79 103.31
C LEU A 1 -65.18 -25.68 102.37
N ASP A 2 -65.20 -25.78 101.22
CA ASP A 2 -66.01 -25.62 100.10
C ASP A 2 -65.35 -26.23 98.85
N SER A 3 -66.09 -26.85 98.07
CA SER A 3 -65.70 -27.62 96.91
C SER A 3 -65.44 -26.70 95.69
N GLY A 4 -64.36 -26.87 95.12
CA GLY A 4 -64.09 -26.24 93.81
C GLY A 4 -63.86 -27.30 92.71
N GLY A 5 -64.87 -27.60 91.96
CA GLY A 5 -64.82 -28.60 90.91
C GLY A 5 -63.97 -28.15 89.73
N CYS A 6 -63.02 -28.98 89.34
CA CYS A 6 -62.23 -28.82 88.15
C CYS A 6 -62.91 -29.39 86.97
N ILE A 7 -63.43 -28.56 86.09
CA ILE A 7 -64.04 -28.93 84.79
C ILE A 7 -62.89 -29.20 83.80
N LEU A 8 -62.50 -30.47 83.56
CA LEU A 8 -61.65 -30.88 82.46
C LEU A 8 -62.39 -30.76 81.10
N ARG A 9 -62.07 -29.78 80.36
CA ARG A 9 -62.49 -29.59 78.97
C ARG A 9 -61.75 -30.55 78.07
N GLN A 10 -62.41 -31.58 77.61
CA GLN A 10 -61.88 -32.51 76.63
C GLN A 10 -61.59 -31.75 75.32
N ILE A 11 -60.29 -31.69 74.97
CA ILE A 11 -59.85 -31.15 73.66
C ILE A 11 -60.01 -32.28 72.64
N ASN A 12 -60.90 -32.05 71.70
CA ASN A 12 -61.17 -33.01 70.61
C ASN A 12 -60.10 -32.91 69.53
N PHE A 13 -59.11 -33.85 69.43
CA PHE A 13 -58.04 -33.93 68.52
C PHE A 13 -58.38 -34.52 67.12
N SER A 14 -59.65 -34.57 66.74
CA SER A 14 -60.04 -35.28 65.49
C SER A 14 -60.06 -34.45 64.23
N LYS A 15 -59.43 -33.24 64.15
CA LYS A 15 -59.55 -32.35 62.97
C LYS A 15 -58.32 -32.03 62.17
N PHE A 16 -57.18 -32.72 62.37
CA PHE A 16 -55.97 -32.50 61.56
C PHE A 16 -55.32 -33.81 61.07
N ARG A 17 -56.09 -34.69 60.46
CA ARG A 17 -55.47 -35.70 59.60
C ARG A 17 -55.48 -35.15 58.16
N LYS A 18 -54.44 -34.29 57.83
CA LYS A 18 -54.09 -34.03 56.46
C LYS A 18 -53.64 -35.37 55.86
N GLN A 19 -54.48 -35.93 54.96
CA GLN A 19 -54.05 -37.01 54.08
C GLN A 19 -52.96 -36.47 53.20
N ASP A 20 -51.68 -36.89 53.39
CA ASP A 20 -50.63 -36.69 52.43
C ASP A 20 -51.02 -37.45 51.15
N PRO A 21 -51.26 -36.76 50.02
CA PRO A 21 -51.52 -37.42 48.76
C PRO A 21 -50.28 -38.19 48.40
N ALA A 22 -50.39 -39.53 48.27
CA ALA A 22 -49.30 -40.38 47.82
C ALA A 22 -48.69 -39.80 46.51
N PRO A 23 -47.40 -39.53 46.44
CA PRO A 23 -46.79 -38.94 45.25
C PRO A 23 -47.04 -39.82 44.05
N SER A 24 -47.53 -39.25 42.95
CA SER A 24 -47.76 -39.98 41.72
C SER A 24 -46.48 -40.70 41.28
N ARG A 25 -46.66 -41.92 40.71
CA ARG A 25 -45.49 -42.77 40.27
C ARG A 25 -44.53 -42.01 39.37
N LEU A 26 -44.99 -41.01 38.63
CA LEU A 26 -44.17 -40.17 37.80
C LEU A 26 -43.33 -39.19 38.64
N ARG A 27 -43.93 -38.57 39.66
CA ARG A 27 -43.25 -37.63 40.55
C ARG A 27 -42.17 -38.32 41.39
N TYR A 28 -42.42 -39.56 41.80
CA TYR A 28 -41.42 -40.37 42.51
C TYR A 28 -40.22 -40.77 41.60
N LYS A 29 -40.51 -41.17 40.35
CA LYS A 29 -39.42 -41.46 39.38
C LYS A 29 -38.60 -40.22 39.06
N PHE A 30 -39.22 -39.08 38.91
CA PHE A 30 -38.56 -37.80 38.61
C PHE A 30 -37.67 -37.36 39.78
N SER A 31 -38.15 -37.43 41.03
CA SER A 31 -37.37 -37.09 42.19
C SER A 31 -36.18 -38.01 42.41
N ARG A 32 -36.32 -39.32 42.06
CA ARG A 32 -35.22 -40.28 42.14
C ARG A 32 -34.15 -40.01 41.06
N TRP A 33 -34.55 -39.57 39.86
CA TRP A 33 -33.62 -39.15 38.80
C TRP A 33 -32.88 -37.89 39.15
N MET A 34 -33.55 -36.94 39.81
CA MET A 34 -32.94 -35.67 40.26
C MET A 34 -31.88 -35.87 41.35
N LEU A 35 -31.87 -37.00 42.07
CA LEU A 35 -30.85 -37.36 43.04
C LEU A 35 -29.56 -37.91 42.41
N SER A 36 -29.58 -38.27 41.13
CA SER A 36 -28.37 -38.76 40.46
C SER A 36 -27.51 -37.53 40.04
N PRO A 37 -26.20 -37.49 40.39
CA PRO A 37 -25.32 -36.37 40.09
C PRO A 37 -25.11 -36.18 38.59
N LEU A 38 -25.21 -37.28 37.79
CA LEU A 38 -25.13 -37.26 36.34
C LEU A 38 -26.35 -36.56 35.69
N PHE A 39 -27.56 -36.91 36.17
CA PHE A 39 -28.80 -36.32 35.64
C PHE A 39 -28.88 -34.82 35.98
N ARG A 40 -28.43 -34.41 37.15
CA ARG A 40 -28.37 -33.02 37.57
C ARG A 40 -27.39 -32.19 36.69
N LYS A 41 -26.25 -32.77 36.39
CA LYS A 41 -25.28 -32.14 35.45
C LYS A 41 -25.84 -32.10 34.04
N ALA A 42 -26.45 -33.15 33.54
CA ALA A 42 -27.07 -33.21 32.23
C ALA A 42 -28.23 -32.18 32.11
N LEU A 43 -29.00 -31.98 33.15
CA LEU A 43 -30.06 -30.95 33.17
C LEU A 43 -29.49 -29.55 33.23
N LEU A 44 -28.46 -29.33 34.06
CA LEU A 44 -27.86 -28.01 34.27
C LEU A 44 -27.10 -27.50 33.05
N TYR A 45 -26.43 -28.40 32.31
CA TYR A 45 -25.63 -28.05 31.15
C TYR A 45 -26.28 -28.42 29.82
N GLY A 46 -27.02 -29.54 29.79
CA GLY A 46 -27.65 -30.02 28.58
C GLY A 46 -28.87 -29.23 28.14
N VAL A 47 -29.72 -28.81 29.11
CA VAL A 47 -30.91 -28.01 28.77
C VAL A 47 -30.52 -26.62 28.20
N PRO A 48 -29.63 -25.82 28.81
CA PRO A 48 -29.18 -24.57 28.22
C PRO A 48 -28.51 -24.79 26.86
N LEU A 49 -27.70 -25.85 26.71
CA LEU A 49 -27.06 -26.18 25.45
C LEU A 49 -28.09 -26.52 24.35
N ILE A 50 -29.14 -27.30 24.69
CA ILE A 50 -30.25 -27.62 23.76
C ILE A 50 -31.02 -26.36 23.41
N ILE A 51 -31.32 -25.49 24.38
CA ILE A 51 -32.03 -24.21 24.16
C ILE A 51 -31.22 -23.30 23.26
N LEU A 52 -29.89 -23.33 23.36
CA LEU A 52 -28.99 -22.52 22.52
C LEU A 52 -28.84 -23.10 21.10
N THR A 53 -28.74 -24.42 20.98
CA THR A 53 -28.42 -25.08 19.69
C THR A 53 -29.68 -25.44 18.86
N LEU A 54 -30.77 -25.79 19.51
CA LEU A 54 -32.00 -26.24 18.82
C LEU A 54 -32.63 -25.13 17.94
N PRO A 55 -32.77 -23.88 18.39
CA PRO A 55 -33.24 -22.80 17.53
C PRO A 55 -32.30 -22.56 16.35
N GLY A 56 -30.98 -22.64 16.57
CA GLY A 56 -29.98 -22.54 15.51
C GLY A 56 -30.16 -23.62 14.45
N LEU A 57 -30.29 -24.90 14.85
CA LEU A 57 -30.50 -26.02 13.94
C LEU A 57 -31.82 -25.93 13.17
N VAL A 58 -32.89 -25.46 13.79
CA VAL A 58 -34.20 -25.25 13.13
C VAL A 58 -34.15 -24.10 12.15
N LEU A 59 -33.51 -22.99 12.52
CA LEU A 59 -33.36 -21.82 11.65
C LEU A 59 -32.48 -22.12 10.43
N PHE A 60 -31.44 -22.94 10.59
CA PHE A 60 -30.56 -23.34 9.47
C PHE A 60 -31.11 -24.48 8.59
N LYS A 61 -32.18 -25.15 8.99
CA LYS A 61 -32.77 -26.27 8.22
C LYS A 61 -33.69 -25.78 7.09
N ASP A 62 -34.33 -24.63 7.25
CA ASP A 62 -35.20 -24.04 6.24
C ASP A 62 -34.42 -23.12 5.30
N GLN A 63 -34.47 -23.42 3.99
CA GLN A 63 -33.82 -22.65 2.92
C GLN A 63 -34.30 -21.19 2.93
N LYS A 64 -35.60 -20.96 3.15
CA LYS A 64 -36.20 -19.61 3.26
C LYS A 64 -35.64 -18.79 4.43
N ASN A 65 -35.37 -19.43 5.57
CA ASN A 65 -34.82 -18.75 6.73
C ASN A 65 -33.34 -18.35 6.51
N LYS A 66 -32.58 -19.16 5.74
CA LYS A 66 -31.20 -18.83 5.35
C LYS A 66 -31.17 -17.58 4.47
N GLU A 67 -32.05 -17.51 3.47
CA GLU A 67 -32.17 -16.36 2.58
C GLU A 67 -32.54 -15.09 3.36
N GLN A 68 -33.52 -15.19 4.27
CA GLN A 68 -33.90 -14.05 5.12
C GLN A 68 -32.80 -13.61 6.09
N ILE A 69 -32.04 -14.55 6.68
CA ILE A 69 -30.92 -14.23 7.55
C ILE A 69 -29.79 -13.55 6.74
N GLN A 70 -29.54 -14.04 5.52
CA GLN A 70 -28.57 -13.43 4.62
C GLN A 70 -28.98 -12.04 4.19
N GLU A 71 -30.27 -11.83 3.86
CA GLU A 71 -30.81 -10.50 3.53
C GLU A 71 -30.68 -9.52 4.71
N ILE A 72 -31.07 -9.95 5.91
CA ILE A 72 -30.96 -9.12 7.12
C ILE A 72 -29.48 -8.80 7.43
N ALA A 73 -28.60 -9.80 7.33
CA ALA A 73 -27.17 -9.62 7.54
C ALA A 73 -26.58 -8.66 6.50
N PHE A 74 -26.98 -8.80 5.23
CA PHE A 74 -26.54 -7.93 4.14
C PHE A 74 -27.09 -6.50 4.31
N ASP A 75 -28.33 -6.33 4.71
CA ASP A 75 -28.92 -5.02 4.99
C ASP A 75 -28.28 -4.32 6.19
N LEU A 76 -27.95 -5.06 7.25
CA LEU A 76 -27.23 -4.53 8.40
C LEU A 76 -25.79 -4.13 8.00
N TYR A 77 -25.12 -4.97 7.22
CA TYR A 77 -23.78 -4.71 6.70
C TYR A 77 -23.80 -3.46 5.81
N ARG A 78 -24.75 -3.35 4.87
CA ARG A 78 -24.93 -2.19 4.01
C ARG A 78 -25.20 -0.92 4.82
N LYS A 79 -26.13 -0.94 5.78
CA LYS A 79 -26.42 0.20 6.67
C LYS A 79 -25.20 0.63 7.50
N LEU A 80 -24.30 -0.28 7.79
CA LEU A 80 -23.08 0.01 8.53
C LEU A 80 -22.02 0.65 7.63
N ILE A 81 -21.89 0.15 6.40
CA ILE A 81 -20.94 0.67 5.39
C ILE A 81 -21.36 2.02 4.84
N GLU A 82 -22.67 2.24 4.66
CA GLU A 82 -23.25 3.49 4.13
C GLU A 82 -23.37 4.59 5.19
N ARG A 83 -22.84 4.40 6.40
CA ARG A 83 -22.81 5.49 7.39
C ARG A 83 -21.93 6.64 6.91
N PRO A 84 -22.37 7.90 7.10
CA PRO A 84 -21.61 9.08 6.67
C PRO A 84 -20.18 9.12 7.22
N GLU A 85 -19.98 8.50 8.39
CA GLU A 85 -18.66 8.44 9.07
C GLU A 85 -17.63 7.62 8.29
N PHE A 86 -18.07 6.68 7.44
CA PHE A 86 -17.23 5.79 6.63
C PHE A 86 -17.21 6.14 5.14
N MET A 87 -17.96 7.17 4.75
CA MET A 87 -17.98 7.62 3.36
C MET A 87 -16.79 8.55 3.09
N ILE A 88 -16.18 8.35 1.95
CA ILE A 88 -15.12 9.20 1.42
C ILE A 88 -15.75 10.06 0.33
N ASP A 89 -15.72 11.38 0.53
CA ASP A 89 -16.36 12.34 -0.35
C ASP A 89 -15.39 13.06 -1.27
N ALA A 90 -14.10 13.06 -0.94
CA ALA A 90 -13.10 13.80 -1.68
C ALA A 90 -11.73 13.11 -1.69
N LEU A 91 -10.97 13.41 -2.77
CA LEU A 91 -9.58 13.03 -2.94
C LEU A 91 -8.69 14.28 -2.87
N SER A 92 -7.77 14.30 -1.92
CA SER A 92 -6.71 15.31 -1.79
C SER A 92 -5.37 14.68 -2.18
N ILE A 93 -4.67 15.27 -3.16
CA ILE A 93 -3.33 14.82 -3.59
C ILE A 93 -2.34 15.91 -3.24
N GLU A 94 -1.28 15.55 -2.52
CA GLU A 94 -0.21 16.45 -2.08
C GLU A 94 1.13 15.98 -2.66
N GLY A 95 1.98 16.93 -3.10
CA GLY A 95 3.32 16.66 -3.61
C GLY A 95 3.39 16.31 -5.10
N ALA A 96 2.26 16.18 -5.78
CA ALA A 96 2.21 15.92 -7.22
C ALA A 96 2.07 17.23 -8.01
N SER A 97 2.77 17.32 -9.14
CA SER A 97 2.55 18.39 -10.13
C SER A 97 1.13 18.32 -10.71
N ASP A 98 0.64 19.42 -11.27
CA ASP A 98 -0.70 19.49 -11.87
C ASP A 98 -0.93 18.38 -12.93
N ARG A 99 0.11 18.03 -13.67
CA ARG A 99 0.07 16.98 -14.68
C ARG A 99 -0.10 15.62 -14.03
N LEU A 100 0.76 15.29 -13.04
CA LEU A 100 0.70 14.01 -12.34
C LEU A 100 -0.59 13.86 -11.54
N ASN A 101 -1.09 14.96 -10.97
CA ASN A 101 -2.38 14.98 -10.27
C ASN A 101 -3.54 14.55 -11.18
N LYS A 102 -3.57 15.02 -12.43
CA LYS A 102 -4.57 14.60 -13.42
C LYS A 102 -4.41 13.12 -13.77
N GLU A 103 -3.19 12.69 -14.03
CA GLU A 103 -2.86 11.30 -14.38
C GLU A 103 -3.26 10.32 -13.26
N ILE A 104 -2.97 10.68 -12.00
CA ILE A 104 -3.38 9.90 -10.83
C ILE A 104 -4.91 9.78 -10.77
N ARG A 105 -5.64 10.89 -10.94
CA ARG A 105 -7.11 10.88 -10.92
C ARG A 105 -7.71 10.00 -12.01
N GLU A 106 -7.13 10.03 -13.21
CA GLU A 106 -7.54 9.21 -14.34
C GLU A 106 -7.28 7.71 -14.08
N VAL A 107 -6.09 7.37 -13.58
CA VAL A 107 -5.71 5.97 -13.28
C VAL A 107 -6.53 5.39 -12.14
N LEU A 108 -6.81 6.17 -11.11
CA LEU A 108 -7.63 5.72 -9.99
C LEU A 108 -9.10 5.57 -10.38
N GLY A 109 -9.64 6.44 -11.22
CA GLY A 109 -11.02 6.38 -11.71
C GLY A 109 -12.08 6.38 -10.60
N LEU A 110 -11.75 6.88 -9.41
CA LEU A 110 -12.64 6.86 -8.25
C LEU A 110 -13.82 7.79 -8.45
N ARG A 111 -15.01 7.28 -8.15
CA ARG A 111 -16.26 8.06 -8.14
C ARG A 111 -16.69 8.26 -6.71
N PHE A 112 -16.75 9.50 -6.28
CA PHE A 112 -17.18 9.87 -4.94
C PHE A 112 -18.69 10.17 -4.89
N PRO A 113 -19.39 9.86 -3.77
CA PRO A 113 -18.87 9.25 -2.55
C PRO A 113 -18.64 7.74 -2.67
N ILE A 114 -17.63 7.20 -1.98
CA ILE A 114 -17.29 5.77 -1.92
C ILE A 114 -17.09 5.35 -0.46
N SER A 115 -17.49 4.12 -0.12
CA SER A 115 -17.24 3.60 1.23
C SER A 115 -15.77 3.29 1.45
N SER A 116 -15.25 3.61 2.63
CA SER A 116 -13.88 3.26 3.03
C SER A 116 -13.62 1.75 3.11
N PHE A 117 -14.68 0.95 3.24
CA PHE A 117 -14.60 -0.52 3.24
C PHE A 117 -14.49 -1.11 1.83
N ASP A 118 -14.96 -0.37 0.82
CA ASP A 118 -14.87 -0.79 -0.60
C ASP A 118 -13.54 -0.36 -1.24
N LEU A 119 -12.72 0.41 -0.51
CA LEU A 119 -11.47 0.95 -1.00
C LEU A 119 -10.29 0.11 -0.50
N ASP A 120 -9.62 -0.58 -1.41
CA ASP A 120 -8.36 -1.25 -1.10
C ASP A 120 -7.19 -0.27 -1.24
N LEU A 121 -6.69 0.19 -0.08
CA LEU A 121 -5.56 1.12 -0.03
C LEU A 121 -4.26 0.49 -0.54
N ALA A 122 -4.09 -0.83 -0.44
CA ALA A 122 -2.90 -1.51 -0.93
C ALA A 122 -2.91 -1.56 -2.47
N GLU A 123 -4.05 -1.88 -3.07
CA GLU A 123 -4.20 -1.83 -4.52
C GLU A 123 -4.01 -0.41 -5.07
N LEU A 124 -4.56 0.60 -4.38
CA LEU A 124 -4.36 2.02 -4.70
C LEU A 124 -2.88 2.39 -4.69
N HIS A 125 -2.18 2.01 -3.64
CA HIS A 125 -0.76 2.26 -3.47
C HIS A 125 0.06 1.66 -4.63
N GLU A 126 -0.18 0.39 -4.97
CA GLU A 126 0.49 -0.27 -6.09
C GLU A 126 0.19 0.39 -7.44
N ARG A 127 -1.07 0.76 -7.68
CA ARG A 127 -1.47 1.47 -8.91
C ARG A 127 -0.76 2.81 -9.05
N ILE A 128 -0.63 3.57 -7.96
CA ILE A 128 0.06 4.87 -7.98
C ILE A 128 1.57 4.67 -8.18
N LEU A 129 2.19 3.70 -7.50
CA LEU A 129 3.62 3.39 -7.67
C LEU A 129 3.95 2.85 -9.07
N SER A 130 2.99 2.26 -9.78
CA SER A 130 3.19 1.82 -11.16
C SER A 130 3.34 2.96 -12.15
N LEU A 131 2.95 4.19 -11.77
CA LEU A 131 3.13 5.38 -12.60
C LEU A 131 4.62 5.74 -12.69
N PRO A 132 5.18 5.86 -13.90
CA PRO A 132 6.61 6.11 -14.08
C PRO A 132 7.17 7.33 -13.34
N PRO A 133 6.43 8.49 -13.24
CA PRO A 133 6.93 9.67 -12.55
C PRO A 133 6.95 9.54 -11.02
N VAL A 134 6.28 8.54 -10.45
CA VAL A 134 6.13 8.40 -8.99
C VAL A 134 7.35 7.70 -8.40
N GLU A 135 7.91 8.26 -7.34
CA GLU A 135 8.96 7.66 -6.53
C GLU A 135 8.40 7.07 -5.23
N ILE A 136 7.53 7.83 -4.56
CA ILE A 136 6.91 7.45 -3.29
C ILE A 136 5.42 7.77 -3.35
N ALA A 137 4.60 6.89 -2.79
CA ALA A 137 3.18 7.10 -2.60
C ALA A 137 2.75 6.67 -1.21
N GLU A 138 1.99 7.49 -0.52
CA GLU A 138 1.37 7.17 0.76
C GLU A 138 -0.12 7.50 0.67
N ALA A 139 -0.97 6.56 1.07
CA ALA A 139 -2.42 6.73 1.05
C ALA A 139 -2.99 6.61 2.46
N HIS A 140 -3.73 7.62 2.91
CA HIS A 140 -4.36 7.65 4.22
C HIS A 140 -5.78 8.20 4.12
N ILE A 141 -6.70 7.64 4.90
CA ILE A 141 -8.02 8.21 5.07
C ILE A 141 -7.98 9.11 6.30
N LYS A 142 -8.16 10.41 6.09
CA LYS A 142 -8.28 11.40 7.16
C LYS A 142 -9.72 11.49 7.65
N GLY A 143 -9.88 11.85 8.93
CA GLY A 143 -11.22 12.14 9.48
C GLY A 143 -11.96 13.20 8.65
N GLY A 144 -13.27 13.02 8.45
CA GLY A 144 -14.08 13.89 7.60
C GLY A 144 -14.21 13.42 6.15
N GLY A 145 -13.95 12.12 5.87
CA GLY A 145 -14.23 11.55 4.55
C GLY A 145 -13.28 11.99 3.44
N ILE A 146 -12.02 12.27 3.76
CA ILE A 146 -11.04 12.70 2.75
C ILE A 146 -9.98 11.61 2.57
N LEU A 147 -9.89 11.05 1.36
CA LEU A 147 -8.75 10.25 0.95
C LEU A 147 -7.57 11.16 0.65
N HIS A 148 -6.55 11.10 1.48
CA HIS A 148 -5.33 11.89 1.34
C HIS A 148 -4.22 11.04 0.74
N LEU A 149 -3.75 11.45 -0.44
CA LEU A 149 -2.60 10.85 -1.13
C LEU A 149 -1.42 11.80 -1.03
N LYS A 150 -0.31 11.33 -0.48
CA LYS A 150 0.96 12.04 -0.51
C LYS A 150 1.87 11.34 -1.51
N VAL A 151 2.33 12.08 -2.51
CA VAL A 151 3.10 11.56 -3.63
C VAL A 151 4.42 12.29 -3.73
N GLY A 152 5.52 11.55 -3.87
CA GLY A 152 6.82 12.08 -4.25
C GLY A 152 7.10 11.81 -5.72
N GLU A 153 7.43 12.85 -6.48
CA GLU A 153 7.85 12.70 -7.88
C GLU A 153 9.35 12.43 -7.99
N LYS A 154 9.73 11.57 -8.95
CA LYS A 154 11.13 11.36 -9.31
C LYS A 154 11.72 12.67 -9.84
N ALA A 155 12.87 13.04 -9.29
CA ALA A 155 13.59 14.22 -9.74
C ALA A 155 14.23 14.00 -11.12
N PRO A 156 13.92 14.82 -12.14
CA PRO A 156 14.58 14.73 -13.43
C PRO A 156 16.08 15.03 -13.31
N ALA A 157 16.94 14.14 -13.83
CA ALA A 157 18.40 14.32 -13.76
C ALA A 157 19.11 14.20 -15.13
N LEU A 158 18.57 13.39 -16.04
CA LEU A 158 19.18 13.10 -17.33
C LEU A 158 18.13 13.08 -18.45
N LEU A 159 18.59 13.37 -19.66
CA LEU A 159 17.82 13.16 -20.88
C LEU A 159 18.48 12.05 -21.72
N LEU A 160 17.79 10.95 -21.90
CA LEU A 160 18.19 9.90 -22.84
C LEU A 160 17.64 10.20 -24.23
N ARG A 161 18.54 10.38 -25.20
CA ARG A 161 18.15 10.58 -26.59
C ARG A 161 17.63 9.30 -27.20
N LYS A 162 16.42 9.35 -27.75
CA LYS A 162 15.78 8.29 -28.53
C LYS A 162 15.49 8.77 -29.96
N GLU A 163 15.11 7.88 -30.85
CA GLU A 163 14.77 8.23 -32.25
C GLU A 163 13.63 9.26 -32.32
N SER A 164 12.61 9.13 -31.47
CA SER A 164 11.41 9.95 -31.45
C SER A 164 11.46 11.16 -30.49
N GLY A 165 12.65 11.49 -29.93
CA GLY A 165 12.80 12.58 -28.98
C GLY A 165 13.70 12.22 -27.80
N PHE A 166 13.24 12.52 -26.60
CA PHE A 166 14.00 12.27 -25.37
C PHE A 166 13.15 11.55 -24.31
N ALA A 167 13.77 10.65 -23.57
CA ALA A 167 13.23 10.12 -22.33
C ALA A 167 13.88 10.86 -21.15
N VAL A 168 13.08 11.39 -20.26
CA VAL A 168 13.53 12.00 -19.00
C VAL A 168 13.77 10.88 -18.00
N LEU A 169 14.96 10.87 -17.40
CA LEU A 169 15.39 9.87 -16.41
C LEU A 169 15.77 10.56 -15.11
N ASN A 170 15.65 9.84 -14.00
CA ASN A 170 16.27 10.25 -12.73
C ASN A 170 17.77 9.88 -12.70
N GLU A 171 18.47 10.18 -11.61
CA GLU A 171 19.90 9.90 -11.42
C GLU A 171 20.26 8.39 -11.46
N HIS A 172 19.28 7.54 -11.21
CA HIS A 172 19.42 6.08 -11.26
C HIS A 172 19.08 5.48 -12.63
N GLY A 173 18.73 6.31 -13.61
CA GLY A 173 18.35 5.86 -14.97
C GLY A 173 16.90 5.37 -15.07
N GLN A 174 16.09 5.56 -14.03
CA GLN A 174 14.69 5.19 -14.07
C GLN A 174 13.91 6.19 -14.94
N TYR A 175 13.05 5.64 -15.78
CA TYR A 175 12.19 6.39 -16.68
C TYR A 175 11.14 7.22 -15.91
N ILE A 176 10.98 8.46 -16.30
CA ILE A 176 9.97 9.38 -15.77
C ILE A 176 8.90 9.62 -16.83
N ARG A 177 9.31 10.14 -18.00
CA ARG A 177 8.40 10.46 -19.11
C ARG A 177 9.15 10.66 -20.42
N SER A 178 8.43 10.63 -21.53
CA SER A 178 8.97 11.03 -22.86
C SER A 178 8.61 12.48 -23.16
N VAL A 179 9.51 13.17 -23.86
CA VAL A 179 9.33 14.53 -24.35
C VAL A 179 9.83 14.62 -25.79
N PRO A 180 9.13 15.36 -26.68
CA PRO A 180 9.51 15.48 -28.08
C PRO A 180 10.76 16.34 -28.27
N SER A 181 10.97 17.34 -27.41
CA SER A 181 12.09 18.26 -27.50
C SER A 181 12.71 18.53 -26.13
N ARG A 182 13.88 19.17 -26.13
CA ARG A 182 14.62 19.54 -24.91
C ARG A 182 14.17 20.88 -24.30
N GLU A 183 13.20 21.55 -24.86
CA GLU A 183 12.86 22.95 -24.52
C GLU A 183 12.60 23.24 -23.05
N HIS A 184 12.05 22.31 -22.32
CA HIS A 184 11.77 22.46 -20.89
C HIS A 184 12.86 21.86 -19.97
N PHE A 185 13.97 21.37 -20.56
CA PHE A 185 15.02 20.63 -19.87
C PHE A 185 16.41 21.00 -20.37
N PHE A 186 16.64 22.29 -20.66
CA PHE A 186 17.93 22.76 -21.18
C PHE A 186 19.09 22.46 -20.26
N ASP A 187 18.85 22.53 -18.96
CA ASP A 187 19.86 22.35 -17.93
C ASP A 187 20.21 20.88 -17.69
N LEU A 188 19.39 19.95 -18.20
CA LEU A 188 19.65 18.55 -18.00
C LEU A 188 20.69 18.01 -19.01
N PRO A 189 21.68 17.24 -18.53
CA PRO A 189 22.65 16.60 -19.39
C PRO A 189 22.03 15.52 -20.27
N VAL A 190 22.58 15.37 -21.47
CA VAL A 190 22.07 14.42 -22.47
C VAL A 190 22.98 13.19 -22.52
N ILE A 191 22.35 12.00 -22.46
CA ILE A 191 23.01 10.73 -22.74
C ILE A 191 22.38 10.07 -23.96
N ALA A 192 23.15 9.23 -24.64
CA ALA A 192 22.68 8.44 -25.78
C ALA A 192 23.40 7.09 -25.82
N GLY A 193 22.89 6.17 -26.61
CA GLY A 193 23.44 4.82 -26.80
C GLY A 193 22.59 3.74 -26.20
N GLU A 194 22.76 2.54 -26.70
CA GLU A 194 22.02 1.37 -26.22
C GLU A 194 22.48 0.99 -24.80
N GLY A 195 21.50 0.82 -23.90
CA GLY A 195 21.75 0.49 -22.48
C GLY A 195 22.27 1.67 -21.65
N ALA A 196 22.29 2.92 -22.18
CA ALA A 196 22.77 4.09 -21.46
C ALA A 196 21.99 4.37 -20.17
N GLU A 197 20.72 3.99 -20.11
CA GLU A 197 19.89 4.10 -18.91
C GLU A 197 20.41 3.26 -17.75
N SER A 198 20.93 2.07 -18.01
CA SER A 198 21.49 1.20 -16.97
C SER A 198 22.80 1.73 -16.37
N ALA A 199 23.50 2.60 -17.11
CA ALA A 199 24.74 3.25 -16.70
C ALA A 199 24.55 4.74 -16.33
N ALA A 200 23.33 5.18 -16.05
CA ALA A 200 22.99 6.57 -15.77
C ALA A 200 23.76 7.13 -14.57
N SER A 201 23.90 6.38 -13.49
CA SER A 201 24.67 6.82 -12.31
C SER A 201 26.15 7.07 -12.64
N GLN A 202 26.73 6.25 -13.54
CA GLN A 202 28.09 6.48 -14.03
C GLN A 202 28.17 7.75 -14.89
N ALA A 203 27.15 7.98 -15.75
CA ALA A 203 27.05 9.21 -16.54
C ALA A 203 26.97 10.46 -15.63
N MET A 204 26.18 10.41 -14.57
CA MET A 204 26.11 11.51 -13.59
C MET A 204 27.46 11.80 -12.94
N THR A 205 28.21 10.77 -12.58
CA THR A 205 29.57 10.92 -12.02
C THR A 205 30.52 11.59 -13.02
N ILE A 206 30.41 11.23 -14.31
CA ILE A 206 31.18 11.86 -15.40
C ILE A 206 30.81 13.34 -15.56
N PHE A 207 29.48 13.66 -15.59
CA PHE A 207 29.03 15.05 -15.70
C PHE A 207 29.45 15.87 -14.49
N THR A 208 29.42 15.31 -13.30
CA THR A 208 29.93 15.97 -12.09
C THR A 208 31.42 16.27 -12.19
N ALA A 209 32.19 15.37 -12.75
CA ALA A 209 33.64 15.58 -13.00
C ALA A 209 33.90 16.67 -14.07
N ILE A 210 33.06 16.75 -15.10
CA ILE A 210 33.15 17.77 -16.16
C ILE A 210 32.89 19.18 -15.63
N ASN A 211 31.92 19.33 -14.71
CA ASN A 211 31.45 20.53 -14.01
C ASN A 211 31.72 21.88 -14.72
N LYS A 212 32.97 22.43 -14.60
CA LYS A 212 33.33 23.76 -15.12
C LYS A 212 33.27 23.91 -16.65
N LYS A 213 33.25 22.79 -17.40
CA LYS A 213 33.21 22.78 -18.87
C LYS A 213 31.92 22.18 -19.40
N PHE A 214 30.89 22.05 -18.54
CA PHE A 214 29.59 21.51 -18.93
C PHE A 214 28.99 22.20 -20.17
N ASP A 215 29.14 23.53 -20.25
CA ASP A 215 28.66 24.31 -21.38
C ASP A 215 29.28 23.95 -22.73
N GLN A 216 30.46 23.33 -22.74
CA GLN A 216 31.16 22.89 -23.96
C GLN A 216 30.74 21.47 -24.39
N VAL A 217 30.10 20.74 -23.51
CA VAL A 217 29.66 19.35 -23.77
C VAL A 217 28.26 19.35 -24.37
N ARG A 218 28.11 18.58 -25.45
CA ARG A 218 26.81 18.28 -26.08
C ARG A 218 26.10 17.15 -25.38
N GLY A 219 26.83 16.13 -24.93
CA GLY A 219 26.30 14.97 -24.25
C GLY A 219 27.31 13.83 -24.14
N LEU A 220 26.89 12.72 -23.54
CA LEU A 220 27.64 11.49 -23.46
C LEU A 220 27.01 10.40 -24.32
N VAL A 221 27.83 9.57 -24.96
CA VAL A 221 27.36 8.41 -25.74
C VAL A 221 27.95 7.15 -25.13
N PHE A 222 27.05 6.24 -24.75
CA PHE A 222 27.41 4.92 -24.27
C PHE A 222 27.68 3.99 -25.43
N VAL A 223 28.90 3.44 -25.50
CA VAL A 223 29.40 2.69 -26.65
C VAL A 223 29.67 1.25 -26.25
N GLY A 224 29.06 0.31 -26.99
CA GLY A 224 29.23 -1.12 -26.78
C GLY A 224 28.82 -1.59 -25.39
N GLN A 225 27.87 -0.90 -24.75
CA GLN A 225 27.32 -1.15 -23.40
C GLN A 225 28.43 -1.28 -22.31
N ARG A 226 29.55 -0.55 -22.47
CA ARG A 226 30.68 -0.67 -21.52
C ARG A 226 31.44 0.62 -21.26
N ARG A 227 31.49 1.60 -22.19
CA ARG A 227 32.31 2.80 -22.06
C ARG A 227 31.57 4.05 -22.53
N TRP A 228 31.98 5.20 -22.06
CA TRP A 228 31.47 6.48 -22.45
C TRP A 228 32.38 7.26 -23.38
N ASN A 229 31.79 7.93 -24.35
CA ASN A 229 32.44 8.98 -25.12
C ASN A 229 31.79 10.32 -24.78
N ILE A 230 32.60 11.36 -24.57
CA ILE A 230 32.08 12.73 -24.43
C ILE A 230 31.99 13.34 -25.83
N ILE A 231 30.87 13.88 -26.17
CA ILE A 231 30.65 14.63 -27.42
C ILE A 231 30.64 16.12 -27.09
N MET A 232 31.60 16.84 -27.67
CA MET A 232 31.71 18.28 -27.49
C MET A 232 30.75 19.02 -28.44
N LYS A 233 30.38 20.26 -28.10
CA LYS A 233 29.58 21.13 -28.99
C LYS A 233 30.30 21.46 -30.30
N THR A 234 31.65 21.47 -30.28
CA THR A 234 32.51 21.62 -31.45
C THR A 234 32.48 20.42 -32.40
N GLY A 235 31.90 19.29 -31.98
CA GLY A 235 31.89 18.02 -32.70
C GLY A 235 33.05 17.07 -32.35
N GLN A 236 33.98 17.48 -31.53
CA GLN A 236 35.05 16.64 -31.05
C GLN A 236 34.54 15.49 -30.18
N VAL A 237 35.22 14.35 -30.24
CA VAL A 237 34.87 13.17 -29.46
C VAL A 237 36.03 12.82 -28.53
N VAL A 238 35.72 12.72 -27.24
CA VAL A 238 36.69 12.27 -26.23
C VAL A 238 36.30 10.88 -25.78
N MET A 239 37.11 9.89 -26.08
CA MET A 239 36.89 8.50 -25.73
C MET A 239 37.42 8.22 -24.33
N LEU A 240 36.55 7.79 -23.42
CA LEU A 240 36.91 7.48 -22.04
C LEU A 240 37.23 5.99 -21.86
N PRO A 241 38.04 5.64 -20.87
CA PRO A 241 38.25 4.26 -20.48
C PRO A 241 36.99 3.65 -19.89
N GLU A 242 36.90 2.33 -19.89
CA GLU A 242 35.82 1.56 -19.27
C GLU A 242 35.85 1.68 -17.74
N ASN A 243 37.08 1.60 -17.18
CA ASN A 243 37.29 1.73 -15.73
C ASN A 243 37.55 3.18 -15.35
N ASP A 244 36.93 3.65 -14.28
CA ASP A 244 37.12 4.98 -13.68
C ASP A 244 37.05 6.15 -14.67
N PRO A 245 36.01 6.25 -15.52
CA PRO A 245 35.89 7.29 -16.53
C PRO A 245 35.90 8.71 -15.93
N ALA A 246 35.35 8.89 -14.71
CA ALA A 246 35.34 10.18 -14.03
C ALA A 246 36.74 10.66 -13.64
N GLN A 247 37.62 9.76 -13.21
CA GLN A 247 39.04 10.09 -12.96
C GLN A 247 39.78 10.47 -14.25
N ALA A 248 39.48 9.75 -15.35
CA ALA A 248 40.02 10.08 -16.65
C ALA A 248 39.61 11.53 -17.06
N VAL A 249 38.39 11.91 -16.86
CA VAL A 249 37.91 13.29 -17.11
C VAL A 249 38.69 14.30 -16.28
N GLN A 250 38.94 14.07 -15.01
CA GLN A 250 39.70 14.97 -14.17
C GLN A 250 41.13 15.15 -14.71
N LYS A 251 41.79 14.06 -15.13
CA LYS A 251 43.12 14.12 -15.77
C LYS A 251 43.09 14.93 -17.07
N ILE A 252 42.08 14.71 -17.91
CA ILE A 252 41.89 15.45 -19.16
C ILE A 252 41.74 16.95 -18.89
N LEU A 253 40.97 17.33 -17.88
CA LEU A 253 40.76 18.74 -17.51
C LEU A 253 42.05 19.39 -17.00
N ILE A 254 42.88 18.67 -16.24
CA ILE A 254 44.21 19.15 -15.79
C ILE A 254 45.13 19.36 -16.99
N LEU A 255 45.19 18.40 -17.91
CA LEU A 255 45.97 18.51 -19.15
C LEU A 255 45.48 19.67 -20.02
N ASP A 256 44.21 19.84 -20.15
CA ASP A 256 43.64 20.93 -20.91
C ASP A 256 43.91 22.30 -20.29
N GLN A 257 44.00 22.41 -18.97
CA GLN A 257 44.41 23.62 -18.28
C GLN A 257 45.90 23.99 -18.58
N ALA A 258 46.74 22.97 -18.71
CA ALA A 258 48.18 23.16 -18.95
C ALA A 258 48.50 23.40 -20.43
N GLU A 259 47.85 22.68 -21.33
CA GLU A 259 48.26 22.60 -22.76
C GLU A 259 47.13 23.00 -23.73
N GLN A 260 45.94 23.37 -23.25
CA GLN A 260 44.78 23.74 -24.07
C GLN A 260 44.46 22.69 -25.16
N ILE A 261 44.52 21.42 -24.80
CA ILE A 261 44.42 20.29 -25.76
C ILE A 261 43.03 20.26 -26.42
N LEU A 262 41.95 20.58 -25.70
CA LEU A 262 40.59 20.58 -26.22
C LEU A 262 40.31 21.75 -27.16
N SER A 263 41.19 22.77 -27.22
CA SER A 263 41.13 23.88 -28.15
C SER A 263 41.82 23.62 -29.48
N ARG A 264 42.51 22.49 -29.59
CA ARG A 264 43.24 22.08 -30.82
C ARG A 264 42.21 21.55 -31.83
N ASP A 265 42.50 21.70 -33.12
CA ASP A 265 41.70 21.12 -34.22
C ASP A 265 41.93 19.61 -34.37
N ILE A 266 41.48 18.85 -33.39
CA ILE A 266 41.58 17.40 -33.31
C ILE A 266 40.21 16.83 -33.20
N ALA A 267 39.80 15.95 -34.11
CA ALA A 267 38.47 15.39 -34.13
C ALA A 267 38.20 14.37 -33.02
N VAL A 268 39.23 13.59 -32.63
CA VAL A 268 39.10 12.49 -31.67
C VAL A 268 40.26 12.49 -30.71
N PHE A 269 39.96 12.49 -29.42
CA PHE A 269 40.92 12.29 -28.34
C PHE A 269 40.70 10.90 -27.72
N ASP A 270 41.68 10.05 -27.78
CA ASP A 270 41.61 8.69 -27.25
C ASP A 270 42.32 8.58 -25.90
N PHE A 271 41.54 8.51 -24.82
CA PHE A 271 42.02 8.32 -23.44
C PHE A 271 41.69 6.94 -22.88
N ARG A 272 41.40 5.97 -23.76
CA ARG A 272 41.07 4.59 -23.33
C ARG A 272 42.22 3.89 -22.62
N LEU A 273 43.47 4.26 -22.98
CA LEU A 273 44.66 3.73 -22.35
C LEU A 273 45.24 4.78 -21.40
N PRO A 274 45.39 4.47 -20.08
CA PRO A 274 45.87 5.45 -19.09
C PRO A 274 47.30 5.96 -19.31
N SER A 275 48.11 5.23 -20.07
CA SER A 275 49.51 5.53 -20.30
C SER A 275 49.83 6.16 -21.65
N ARG A 276 48.83 6.29 -22.56
CA ARG A 276 49.06 6.81 -23.92
C ARG A 276 47.87 7.66 -24.38
N ILE A 277 48.15 8.89 -24.72
CA ILE A 277 47.22 9.79 -25.37
C ILE A 277 47.48 9.73 -26.87
N THR A 278 46.50 9.38 -27.66
CA THR A 278 46.61 9.31 -29.13
C THR A 278 45.51 10.15 -29.76
#